data_8f768003a7d008e56d11026df324f528
#
_entry.id   8f768003a7d008e56d11026df324f528
#
_cell.length_a   1.000
_cell.length_b   1.000
_cell.length_c   1.000
_cell.angle_alpha   90.00
_cell.angle_beta   90.00
_cell.angle_gamma   90.00
#
_symmetry.space_group_name_H-M   'P 1'
#
loop_
_entity.id
_entity.type
_entity.pdbx_description
1 polymer ?
#
loop_
_entity_poly.entity_id
_entity_poly.type
_entity_poly.pdbx_seq_one_letter_code
_entity_poly.pdbx_strand_id
1 'polypeptide(L)'
;MIDSFKEEYKGQATFDITLEQNADSDTRDNVLGDVHNAADVFILADDQVSSMVAGGALYPVPNADEVKKANVEGAVDAATIDDTLYAYPMTADNGYFLYYNKKYLKDSDIKTLDGILKVAEKNKKKFTMDWSSGWYLYSFFGNTGLDFGVNDDNVTNHCDWNSTEGDIKGVDIAQAMLAISSSSGFKNAVNEDFITDAKKGSVIAGVSGVWSETELKKIWGDDLGAAKLPTYTVAGKQVQMASFTGYKLMGVSAYSANPQWAAKLADWMTNEQNQTVRFEMNGQGPSNTKAADSDAVKASPSIQAVIAQSEFGKLQRVGNSYWDASKAFGNTMAAGNPNHVKLQELMDNLVSGITKSVAG
;
A
#
# COMPACT_ATOMS: atom_id res chain seq x y z
N MET A 1 5.06 -22.44 9.16
CA MET A 1 4.82 -21.61 10.34
C MET A 1 3.82 -22.24 11.31
N ILE A 2 2.59 -22.63 10.88
CA ILE A 2 1.59 -23.25 11.78
C ILE A 2 2.06 -24.60 12.33
N ASP A 3 2.62 -25.47 11.49
CA ASP A 3 3.11 -26.77 11.95
C ASP A 3 4.28 -26.62 12.94
N SER A 4 5.16 -25.65 12.72
CA SER A 4 6.24 -25.35 13.66
C SER A 4 5.72 -24.77 14.98
N PHE A 5 4.65 -23.97 14.95
CA PHE A 5 3.96 -23.51 16.15
C PHE A 5 3.35 -24.68 16.95
N LYS A 6 2.66 -25.59 16.27
CA LYS A 6 2.06 -26.79 16.90
C LYS A 6 3.13 -27.68 17.54
N GLU A 7 4.29 -27.82 16.91
CA GLU A 7 5.39 -28.64 17.45
C GLU A 7 6.06 -27.96 18.67
N GLU A 8 6.27 -26.61 18.62
CA GLU A 8 6.84 -25.84 19.73
C GLU A 8 6.01 -25.96 21.01
N TYR A 9 4.68 -25.91 20.86
CA TYR A 9 3.76 -25.95 22.01
C TYR A 9 3.15 -27.33 22.26
N LYS A 10 3.74 -28.40 21.69
CA LYS A 10 3.30 -29.76 21.85
C LYS A 10 3.29 -30.19 23.32
N GLY A 11 2.18 -30.75 23.77
CA GLY A 11 1.98 -31.18 25.17
C GLY A 11 1.55 -30.04 26.12
N GLN A 12 1.51 -28.77 25.64
CA GLN A 12 0.91 -27.70 26.43
C GLN A 12 -0.56 -27.47 26.05
N ALA A 13 -0.90 -27.61 24.75
CA ALA A 13 -2.28 -27.56 24.27
C ALA A 13 -2.43 -28.37 22.97
N THR A 14 -3.69 -28.59 22.58
CA THR A 14 -4.04 -29.13 21.27
C THR A 14 -4.62 -27.99 20.42
N PHE A 15 -4.11 -27.84 19.19
CA PHE A 15 -4.49 -26.75 18.31
C PHE A 15 -5.23 -27.29 17.08
N ASP A 16 -6.42 -26.76 16.86
CA ASP A 16 -7.15 -26.87 15.60
C ASP A 16 -7.13 -25.45 14.97
N ILE A 17 -6.37 -25.28 13.89
CA ILE A 17 -6.15 -23.97 13.25
C ILE A 17 -6.61 -24.08 11.81
N THR A 18 -7.66 -23.34 11.49
CA THR A 18 -8.19 -23.19 10.13
C THR A 18 -7.64 -21.90 9.53
N LEU A 19 -7.22 -21.97 8.27
CA LEU A 19 -6.78 -20.81 7.48
C LEU A 19 -7.88 -20.39 6.54
N GLU A 20 -8.21 -19.10 6.59
CA GLU A 20 -9.11 -18.46 5.64
C GLU A 20 -8.35 -17.39 4.85
N GLN A 21 -8.58 -17.33 3.54
CA GLN A 21 -7.99 -16.32 2.68
C GLN A 21 -8.90 -15.11 2.64
N ASN A 22 -8.35 -13.96 3.01
CA ASN A 22 -9.03 -12.66 2.92
C ASN A 22 -8.04 -11.58 2.47
N ALA A 23 -8.55 -10.54 1.80
CA ALA A 23 -7.74 -9.37 1.52
C ALA A 23 -7.57 -8.54 2.82
N ASP A 24 -6.36 -8.10 3.09
CA ASP A 24 -6.06 -7.27 4.26
C ASP A 24 -6.81 -5.93 4.26
N SER A 25 -7.16 -5.40 3.08
CA SER A 25 -8.03 -4.22 2.92
C SER A 25 -9.44 -4.42 3.49
N ASP A 26 -9.94 -5.65 3.50
CA ASP A 26 -11.32 -5.97 3.89
C ASP A 26 -11.43 -6.40 5.36
N THR A 27 -10.30 -6.55 6.04
CA THR A 27 -10.25 -7.13 7.39
C THR A 27 -11.07 -6.33 8.39
N ARG A 28 -10.97 -4.99 8.38
CA ARG A 28 -11.76 -4.15 9.27
C ARG A 28 -13.27 -4.39 9.12
N ASP A 29 -13.76 -4.35 7.90
CA ASP A 29 -15.19 -4.47 7.62
C ASP A 29 -15.71 -5.88 7.95
N ASN A 30 -14.91 -6.90 7.68
CA ASN A 30 -15.24 -8.27 8.02
C ASN A 30 -15.26 -8.51 9.54
N VAL A 31 -14.27 -7.99 10.26
CA VAL A 31 -14.19 -8.18 11.73
C VAL A 31 -15.24 -7.34 12.45
N LEU A 32 -15.40 -6.05 12.09
CA LEU A 32 -16.40 -5.20 12.73
C LEU A 32 -17.84 -5.55 12.33
N GLY A 33 -18.04 -6.18 11.17
CA GLY A 33 -19.33 -6.69 10.72
C GLY A 33 -19.90 -7.80 11.60
N ASP A 34 -19.04 -8.66 12.16
CA ASP A 34 -19.41 -9.73 13.11
C ASP A 34 -18.24 -10.09 14.03
N VAL A 35 -18.03 -9.30 15.06
CA VAL A 35 -16.89 -9.46 15.99
C VAL A 35 -16.88 -10.79 16.73
N HIS A 36 -18.04 -11.45 16.91
CA HIS A 36 -18.17 -12.71 17.65
C HIS A 36 -17.83 -13.94 16.82
N ASN A 37 -17.92 -13.83 15.48
CA ASN A 37 -17.60 -14.91 14.55
C ASN A 37 -16.35 -14.58 13.69
N ALA A 38 -15.68 -13.48 13.97
CA ALA A 38 -14.42 -13.16 13.31
C ALA A 38 -13.30 -14.14 13.68
N ALA A 39 -12.26 -14.22 12.84
CA ALA A 39 -11.08 -15.04 13.11
C ALA A 39 -10.41 -14.62 14.42
N ASP A 40 -9.80 -15.57 15.14
CA ASP A 40 -9.05 -15.30 16.38
C ASP A 40 -7.80 -14.43 16.12
N VAL A 41 -7.16 -14.63 14.95
CA VAL A 41 -5.96 -13.90 14.49
C VAL A 41 -6.15 -13.52 13.05
N PHE A 42 -5.84 -12.28 12.71
CA PHE A 42 -6.01 -11.75 11.35
C PHE A 42 -4.93 -10.74 10.98
N ILE A 43 -4.66 -10.64 9.67
CA ILE A 43 -3.76 -9.61 9.11
C ILE A 43 -4.59 -8.37 8.82
N LEU A 44 -4.05 -7.18 9.14
CA LEU A 44 -4.67 -5.89 8.85
C LEU A 44 -3.61 -4.88 8.39
N ALA A 45 -4.04 -3.89 7.62
CA ALA A 45 -3.22 -2.72 7.32
C ALA A 45 -3.30 -1.71 8.48
N ASP A 46 -2.26 -0.93 8.66
CA ASP A 46 -2.09 -0.03 9.80
C ASP A 46 -3.14 1.09 9.91
N ASP A 47 -3.73 1.52 8.79
CA ASP A 47 -4.83 2.49 8.76
C ASP A 47 -6.13 1.99 9.43
N GLN A 48 -6.25 0.67 9.62
CA GLN A 48 -7.43 0.05 10.21
C GLN A 48 -7.39 -0.02 11.75
N VAL A 49 -6.21 0.14 12.36
CA VAL A 49 -5.99 -0.07 13.79
C VAL A 49 -6.90 0.83 14.65
N SER A 50 -6.93 2.13 14.36
CA SER A 50 -7.71 3.09 15.15
C SER A 50 -9.20 2.76 15.18
N SER A 51 -9.79 2.42 14.03
CA SER A 51 -11.21 2.06 13.94
C SER A 51 -11.52 0.73 14.61
N MET A 52 -10.61 -0.25 14.52
CA MET A 52 -10.78 -1.55 15.18
C MET A 52 -10.62 -1.46 16.70
N VAL A 53 -9.73 -0.59 17.20
CA VAL A 53 -9.61 -0.30 18.63
C VAL A 53 -10.86 0.42 19.13
N ALA A 54 -11.34 1.45 18.42
CA ALA A 54 -12.58 2.15 18.76
C ALA A 54 -13.80 1.21 18.77
N GLY A 55 -13.84 0.22 17.88
CA GLY A 55 -14.84 -0.84 17.83
C GLY A 55 -14.65 -1.94 18.89
N GLY A 56 -13.61 -1.88 19.73
CA GLY A 56 -13.31 -2.89 20.75
C GLY A 56 -12.94 -4.25 20.21
N ALA A 57 -12.48 -4.34 18.95
CA ALA A 57 -12.24 -5.60 18.26
C ALA A 57 -10.84 -6.19 18.50
N LEU A 58 -9.87 -5.38 18.95
CA LEU A 58 -8.49 -5.80 19.13
C LEU A 58 -8.15 -6.08 20.59
N TYR A 59 -7.52 -7.23 20.82
CA TYR A 59 -6.93 -7.60 22.09
C TYR A 59 -5.54 -6.96 22.24
N PRO A 60 -5.24 -6.26 23.36
CA PRO A 60 -3.91 -5.69 23.57
C PRO A 60 -2.81 -6.75 23.57
N VAL A 61 -1.65 -6.39 23.03
CA VAL A 61 -0.48 -7.29 22.97
C VAL A 61 0.10 -7.52 24.37
N PRO A 62 0.10 -8.77 24.90
CA PRO A 62 0.51 -9.03 26.29
C PRO A 62 2.02 -8.81 26.54
N ASN A 63 2.85 -9.06 25.52
CA ASN A 63 4.32 -8.93 25.57
C ASN A 63 4.80 -7.69 24.80
N ALA A 64 4.08 -6.56 24.97
CA ALA A 64 4.29 -5.35 24.19
C ALA A 64 5.74 -4.82 24.22
N ASP A 65 6.42 -4.85 25.36
CA ASP A 65 7.80 -4.35 25.48
C ASP A 65 8.80 -5.15 24.63
N GLU A 66 8.62 -6.47 24.57
CA GLU A 66 9.45 -7.35 23.75
C GLU A 66 9.19 -7.11 22.26
N VAL A 67 7.92 -7.00 21.86
CA VAL A 67 7.51 -6.74 20.48
C VAL A 67 7.98 -5.36 20.03
N LYS A 68 7.81 -4.31 20.86
CA LYS A 68 8.30 -2.95 20.57
C LYS A 68 9.79 -2.93 20.33
N LYS A 69 10.58 -3.63 21.17
CA LYS A 69 12.04 -3.68 21.07
C LYS A 69 12.53 -4.44 19.82
N ALA A 70 11.77 -5.39 19.35
CA ALA A 70 12.16 -6.26 18.23
C ALA A 70 11.87 -5.68 16.85
N ASN A 71 11.02 -4.66 16.74
CA ASN A 71 10.51 -4.14 15.47
C ASN A 71 10.93 -2.69 15.22
N VAL A 72 10.88 -2.25 13.97
CA VAL A 72 11.15 -0.86 13.59
C VAL A 72 10.12 0.08 14.20
N GLU A 73 10.58 1.25 14.66
CA GLU A 73 9.79 2.23 15.40
C GLU A 73 8.47 2.59 14.68
N GLY A 74 8.53 2.92 13.39
CA GLY A 74 7.32 3.27 12.63
C GLY A 74 6.25 2.18 12.57
N ALA A 75 6.64 0.89 12.56
CA ALA A 75 5.68 -0.22 12.60
C ALA A 75 5.07 -0.41 14.00
N VAL A 76 5.84 -0.10 15.03
CA VAL A 76 5.38 -0.08 16.42
C VAL A 76 4.39 1.07 16.65
N ASP A 77 4.72 2.27 16.19
CA ASP A 77 3.87 3.45 16.28
C ASP A 77 2.54 3.24 15.53
N ALA A 78 2.61 2.61 14.35
CA ALA A 78 1.44 2.28 13.55
C ALA A 78 0.47 1.30 14.25
N ALA A 79 0.99 0.44 15.14
CA ALA A 79 0.23 -0.54 15.90
C ALA A 79 -0.18 -0.07 17.30
N THR A 80 0.18 1.17 17.68
CA THR A 80 -0.02 1.73 19.04
C THR A 80 -1.10 2.80 19.04
N ILE A 81 -2.06 2.69 19.94
CA ILE A 81 -3.09 3.69 20.25
C ILE A 81 -3.06 3.97 21.74
N ASP A 82 -2.99 5.25 22.13
CA ASP A 82 -2.95 5.69 23.52
C ASP A 82 -1.94 4.88 24.38
N ASP A 83 -0.68 4.81 23.89
CA ASP A 83 0.44 4.07 24.49
C ASP A 83 0.28 2.54 24.57
N THR A 84 -0.84 2.00 24.14
CA THR A 84 -1.12 0.56 24.13
C THR A 84 -0.86 -0.04 22.76
N LEU A 85 -0.03 -1.09 22.69
CA LEU A 85 0.21 -1.85 21.46
C LEU A 85 -0.95 -2.84 21.24
N TYR A 86 -1.63 -2.74 20.09
CA TYR A 86 -2.81 -3.54 19.76
C TYR A 86 -2.60 -4.58 18.66
N ALA A 87 -1.46 -4.54 17.98
CA ALA A 87 -1.16 -5.53 16.96
C ALA A 87 0.34 -5.82 16.90
N TYR A 88 0.69 -6.97 16.34
CA TYR A 88 2.06 -7.40 16.13
C TYR A 88 2.56 -6.92 14.77
N PRO A 89 3.66 -6.10 14.69
CA PRO A 89 4.24 -5.72 13.41
C PRO A 89 4.68 -6.93 12.60
N MET A 90 4.28 -7.00 11.34
CA MET A 90 4.51 -8.15 10.46
C MET A 90 5.41 -7.81 9.27
N THR A 91 5.13 -6.69 8.60
CA THR A 91 5.96 -6.18 7.50
C THR A 91 6.12 -4.67 7.58
N ALA A 92 7.20 -4.14 6.98
CA ALA A 92 7.50 -2.72 6.86
C ALA A 92 7.66 -2.30 5.39
N ASP A 93 6.92 -2.92 4.51
CA ASP A 93 7.04 -2.79 3.04
C ASP A 93 5.73 -2.47 2.34
N ASN A 94 4.71 -2.08 3.10
CA ASN A 94 3.40 -1.76 2.54
C ASN A 94 3.45 -0.39 1.83
N GLY A 95 4.08 -0.39 0.67
CA GLY A 95 4.25 0.74 -0.23
C GLY A 95 4.29 0.26 -1.66
N TYR A 96 4.37 1.19 -2.60
CA TYR A 96 4.43 0.88 -4.02
C TYR A 96 5.51 1.71 -4.72
N PHE A 97 6.03 1.15 -5.80
CA PHE A 97 7.13 1.70 -6.55
C PHE A 97 7.04 1.24 -8.01
N LEU A 98 8.04 1.57 -8.83
CA LEU A 98 8.09 1.22 -10.23
C LEU A 98 8.77 -0.13 -10.45
N TYR A 99 8.10 -1.08 -11.12
CA TYR A 99 8.73 -2.21 -11.80
C TYR A 99 8.92 -1.90 -13.27
N TYR A 100 10.05 -2.32 -13.85
CA TYR A 100 10.31 -2.13 -15.28
C TYR A 100 11.15 -3.26 -15.87
N ASN A 101 11.01 -3.47 -17.16
CA ASN A 101 11.77 -4.45 -17.91
C ASN A 101 13.00 -3.78 -18.54
N LYS A 102 14.21 -4.11 -18.04
CA LYS A 102 15.51 -3.58 -18.47
C LYS A 102 15.82 -3.85 -19.95
N LYS A 103 15.17 -4.83 -20.57
CA LYS A 103 15.27 -5.08 -22.01
C LYS A 103 14.80 -3.90 -22.85
N TYR A 104 13.85 -3.11 -22.34
CA TYR A 104 13.25 -1.97 -23.03
C TYR A 104 13.66 -0.63 -22.44
N LEU A 105 13.77 -0.54 -21.12
CA LEU A 105 13.95 0.70 -20.36
C LEU A 105 15.32 0.72 -19.69
N LYS A 106 16.04 1.83 -19.87
CA LYS A 106 17.30 2.12 -19.20
C LYS A 106 17.05 3.03 -18.00
N ASP A 107 18.02 3.16 -17.10
CA ASP A 107 17.95 4.02 -15.92
C ASP A 107 17.67 5.50 -16.26
N SER A 108 18.07 5.96 -17.45
CA SER A 108 17.73 7.31 -17.93
C SER A 108 16.26 7.47 -18.26
N ASP A 109 15.61 6.42 -18.78
CA ASP A 109 14.24 6.45 -19.28
C ASP A 109 13.23 6.41 -18.14
N ILE A 110 13.60 5.77 -17.02
CA ILE A 110 12.70 5.60 -15.86
C ILE A 110 12.71 6.79 -14.90
N LYS A 111 13.51 7.82 -15.15
CA LYS A 111 13.57 9.01 -14.29
C LYS A 111 12.29 9.84 -14.36
N THR A 112 11.63 9.83 -15.50
CA THR A 112 10.40 10.58 -15.73
C THR A 112 9.32 9.67 -16.32
N LEU A 113 8.06 9.91 -15.99
CA LEU A 113 6.93 9.18 -16.57
C LEU A 113 6.84 9.41 -18.09
N ASP A 114 7.16 10.64 -18.55
CA ASP A 114 7.23 10.96 -19.98
C ASP A 114 8.26 10.08 -20.71
N GLY A 115 9.41 9.84 -20.09
CA GLY A 115 10.45 8.93 -20.62
C GLY A 115 9.94 7.51 -20.77
N ILE A 116 9.28 6.99 -19.75
CA ILE A 116 8.70 5.64 -19.76
C ILE A 116 7.62 5.53 -20.85
N LEU A 117 6.69 6.49 -20.91
CA LEU A 117 5.60 6.50 -21.89
C LEU A 117 6.14 6.54 -23.33
N LYS A 118 7.14 7.41 -23.59
CA LYS A 118 7.79 7.51 -24.90
C LYS A 118 8.40 6.16 -25.35
N VAL A 119 9.08 5.46 -24.44
CA VAL A 119 9.66 4.14 -24.76
C VAL A 119 8.56 3.10 -24.99
N ALA A 120 7.50 3.12 -24.15
CA ALA A 120 6.35 2.25 -24.29
C ALA A 120 5.66 2.44 -25.65
N GLU A 121 5.35 3.68 -26.03
CA GLU A 121 4.76 4.03 -27.34
C GLU A 121 5.62 3.54 -28.51
N LYS A 122 6.92 3.88 -28.49
CA LYS A 122 7.86 3.45 -29.53
C LYS A 122 7.87 1.95 -29.75
N ASN A 123 7.72 1.19 -28.69
CA ASN A 123 7.74 -0.28 -28.74
C ASN A 123 6.34 -0.89 -28.85
N LYS A 124 5.27 -0.09 -28.98
CA LYS A 124 3.86 -0.54 -28.97
C LYS A 124 3.55 -1.37 -27.71
N LYS A 125 4.10 -0.95 -26.60
CA LYS A 125 3.93 -1.53 -25.26
C LYS A 125 3.24 -0.54 -24.34
N LYS A 126 3.02 -0.94 -23.08
CA LYS A 126 2.34 -0.12 -22.09
C LYS A 126 3.18 0.03 -20.81
N PHE A 127 2.99 1.16 -20.16
CA PHE A 127 3.14 1.38 -18.73
C PHE A 127 1.77 1.26 -18.08
N THR A 128 1.69 0.61 -16.90
CA THR A 128 0.44 0.42 -16.18
C THR A 128 0.48 1.00 -14.77
N MET A 129 -0.66 1.52 -14.34
CA MET A 129 -0.91 1.96 -12.96
C MET A 129 -2.41 1.89 -12.71
N ASP A 130 -2.82 1.47 -11.51
CA ASP A 130 -4.24 1.36 -11.15
C ASP A 130 -4.77 2.69 -10.61
N TRP A 131 -5.42 3.45 -11.46
CA TRP A 131 -6.09 4.70 -11.08
C TRP A 131 -7.49 4.48 -10.48
N SER A 132 -8.00 3.26 -10.51
CA SER A 132 -9.24 2.91 -9.82
C SER A 132 -9.06 2.74 -8.32
N SER A 133 -7.83 2.82 -7.83
CA SER A 133 -7.48 2.73 -6.42
C SER A 133 -6.96 4.07 -5.89
N GLY A 134 -7.59 4.61 -4.86
CA GLY A 134 -7.11 5.78 -4.14
C GLY A 134 -5.70 5.62 -3.59
N TRP A 135 -5.27 4.37 -3.32
CA TRP A 135 -3.92 4.02 -2.91
C TRP A 135 -2.88 4.55 -3.88
N TYR A 136 -3.01 4.26 -5.15
CA TYR A 136 -2.09 4.73 -6.18
C TYR A 136 -2.34 6.17 -6.63
N LEU A 137 -3.58 6.66 -6.53
CA LEU A 137 -3.95 8.00 -6.97
C LEU A 137 -3.18 9.10 -6.22
N TYR A 138 -2.87 8.87 -4.94
CA TYR A 138 -2.08 9.79 -4.12
C TYR A 138 -0.75 10.20 -4.79
N SER A 139 -0.20 9.37 -5.67
CA SER A 139 1.06 9.64 -6.38
C SER A 139 1.08 10.94 -7.15
N PHE A 140 -0.07 11.40 -7.62
CA PHE A 140 -0.17 12.62 -8.40
C PHE A 140 -0.35 13.88 -7.53
N PHE A 141 -0.80 13.72 -6.30
CA PHE A 141 -1.13 14.85 -5.42
C PHE A 141 -0.06 15.14 -4.37
N GLY A 142 0.56 14.11 -3.83
CA GLY A 142 1.67 14.31 -2.91
C GLY A 142 2.85 15.05 -3.59
N ASN A 143 3.63 15.81 -2.86
CA ASN A 143 4.76 16.63 -3.33
C ASN A 143 4.40 17.78 -4.29
N THR A 144 3.12 18.08 -4.50
CA THR A 144 2.67 19.21 -5.32
C THR A 144 2.57 20.52 -4.53
N GLY A 145 2.62 20.43 -3.20
CA GLY A 145 2.38 21.56 -2.30
C GLY A 145 0.91 21.72 -1.90
N LEU A 146 0.00 20.90 -2.47
CA LEU A 146 -1.38 20.81 -2.01
C LEU A 146 -1.47 19.92 -0.78
N ASP A 147 -2.32 20.30 0.17
CA ASP A 147 -2.43 19.63 1.46
C ASP A 147 -3.54 18.56 1.47
N PHE A 148 -3.28 17.52 2.24
CA PHE A 148 -4.21 16.42 2.48
C PHE A 148 -3.81 15.68 3.76
N GLY A 149 -4.77 15.32 4.57
CA GLY A 149 -4.52 14.49 5.76
C GLY A 149 -5.80 14.15 6.50
N VAL A 150 -5.64 13.31 7.52
CA VAL A 150 -6.68 13.04 8.49
C VAL A 150 -6.69 14.17 9.54
N ASN A 151 -7.87 14.54 10.01
CA ASN A 151 -8.05 15.51 11.09
C ASN A 151 -7.74 14.88 12.46
N ASP A 152 -7.70 15.70 13.51
CA ASP A 152 -7.41 15.26 14.89
C ASP A 152 -8.41 14.22 15.43
N ASP A 153 -9.59 14.13 14.82
CA ASP A 153 -10.59 13.11 15.14
C ASP A 153 -10.23 11.69 14.63
N ASN A 154 -9.17 11.55 13.83
CA ASN A 154 -8.74 10.32 13.15
C ASN A 154 -9.81 9.66 12.26
N VAL A 155 -10.87 10.38 11.91
CA VAL A 155 -12.02 9.86 11.14
C VAL A 155 -12.29 10.67 9.88
N THR A 156 -12.22 12.00 9.97
CA THR A 156 -12.47 12.91 8.85
C THR A 156 -11.16 13.40 8.21
N ASN A 157 -11.26 13.89 6.98
CA ASN A 157 -10.10 14.39 6.24
C ASN A 157 -10.18 15.90 6.03
N HIS A 158 -9.00 16.55 5.97
CA HIS A 158 -8.83 17.84 5.32
C HIS A 158 -8.17 17.64 3.95
N CYS A 159 -8.51 18.48 2.99
CA CYS A 159 -8.00 18.36 1.63
C CYS A 159 -8.21 19.68 0.88
N ASP A 160 -7.16 20.20 0.24
CA ASP A 160 -7.21 21.39 -0.61
C ASP A 160 -6.86 21.10 -2.08
N TRP A 161 -6.96 19.85 -2.50
CA TRP A 161 -6.60 19.40 -3.85
C TRP A 161 -7.38 20.08 -4.97
N ASN A 162 -8.44 20.82 -4.68
CA ASN A 162 -9.18 21.64 -5.62
C ASN A 162 -8.72 23.12 -5.63
N SER A 163 -7.63 23.45 -4.93
CA SER A 163 -7.11 24.82 -4.88
C SER A 163 -6.87 25.39 -6.28
N THR A 164 -7.28 26.64 -6.46
CA THR A 164 -7.04 27.45 -7.65
C THR A 164 -5.83 28.38 -7.50
N GLU A 165 -5.13 28.29 -6.38
CA GLU A 165 -3.97 29.10 -6.03
C GLU A 165 -2.70 28.25 -5.92
N GLY A 166 -1.57 28.88 -5.83
CA GLY A 166 -0.27 28.24 -5.71
C GLY A 166 0.41 27.96 -7.06
N ASP A 167 1.60 27.37 -6.98
CA ASP A 167 2.45 27.04 -8.13
C ASP A 167 1.89 25.89 -8.96
N ILE A 168 1.19 24.97 -8.30
CA ILE A 168 0.48 23.84 -8.90
C ILE A 168 -0.92 23.84 -8.33
N LYS A 169 -1.90 23.91 -9.21
CA LYS A 169 -3.34 23.92 -8.87
C LYS A 169 -3.93 22.53 -9.06
N GLY A 170 -5.06 22.25 -8.45
CA GLY A 170 -5.76 20.99 -8.65
C GLY A 170 -6.05 20.68 -10.12
N VAL A 171 -6.47 21.69 -10.88
CA VAL A 171 -6.74 21.54 -12.33
C VAL A 171 -5.49 21.19 -13.14
N ASP A 172 -4.30 21.62 -12.72
CA ASP A 172 -3.05 21.27 -13.40
C ASP A 172 -2.74 19.78 -13.27
N ILE A 173 -3.04 19.20 -12.10
CA ILE A 173 -2.90 17.75 -11.85
C ILE A 173 -3.89 16.98 -12.72
N ALA A 174 -5.16 17.38 -12.73
CA ALA A 174 -6.17 16.76 -13.57
C ALA A 174 -5.77 16.84 -15.06
N GLN A 175 -5.23 17.97 -15.52
CA GLN A 175 -4.74 18.12 -16.89
C GLN A 175 -3.56 17.19 -17.19
N ALA A 176 -2.60 17.06 -16.27
CA ALA A 176 -1.47 16.14 -16.40
C ALA A 176 -1.94 14.68 -16.49
N MET A 177 -2.90 14.27 -15.65
CA MET A 177 -3.50 12.93 -15.70
C MET A 177 -4.21 12.69 -17.05
N LEU A 178 -4.95 13.65 -17.59
CA LEU A 178 -5.56 13.52 -18.93
C LEU A 178 -4.51 13.39 -20.02
N ALA A 179 -3.40 14.12 -19.95
CA ALA A 179 -2.31 13.97 -20.91
C ALA A 179 -1.71 12.56 -20.85
N ILE A 180 -1.52 11.99 -19.65
CA ILE A 180 -1.02 10.62 -19.45
C ILE A 180 -2.05 9.62 -19.99
N SER A 181 -3.33 9.73 -19.64
CA SER A 181 -4.36 8.78 -20.08
C SER A 181 -4.59 8.80 -21.60
N SER A 182 -4.29 9.91 -22.27
CA SER A 182 -4.34 10.01 -23.74
C SER A 182 -3.15 9.36 -24.45
N SER A 183 -2.05 9.08 -23.74
CA SER A 183 -0.87 8.43 -24.32
C SER A 183 -1.18 6.98 -24.73
N SER A 184 -0.79 6.63 -25.95
CA SER A 184 -0.87 5.24 -26.42
C SER A 184 0.08 4.31 -25.66
N GLY A 185 1.00 4.84 -24.85
CA GLY A 185 1.90 4.09 -23.97
C GLY A 185 1.32 3.79 -22.58
N PHE A 186 0.18 4.37 -22.22
CA PHE A 186 -0.46 4.15 -20.91
C PHE A 186 -1.60 3.12 -20.98
N LYS A 187 -1.79 2.39 -19.90
CA LYS A 187 -2.98 1.57 -19.64
C LYS A 187 -3.32 1.61 -18.16
N ASN A 188 -4.55 2.02 -17.82
CA ASN A 188 -5.07 1.81 -16.48
C ASN A 188 -5.31 0.31 -16.26
N ALA A 189 -4.73 -0.28 -15.22
CA ALA A 189 -4.83 -1.71 -14.97
C ALA A 189 -4.63 -2.03 -13.50
N VAL A 190 -5.49 -2.87 -12.95
CA VAL A 190 -5.30 -3.50 -11.62
C VAL A 190 -4.10 -4.44 -11.64
N ASN A 191 -3.64 -4.85 -10.44
CA ASN A 191 -2.42 -5.65 -10.32
C ASN A 191 -2.47 -6.98 -11.09
N GLU A 192 -3.59 -7.68 -11.08
CA GLU A 192 -3.80 -8.95 -11.79
C GLU A 192 -3.67 -8.77 -13.31
N ASP A 193 -4.20 -7.67 -13.84
CA ASP A 193 -4.07 -7.33 -15.26
C ASP A 193 -2.64 -6.92 -15.59
N PHE A 194 -1.95 -6.19 -14.72
CA PHE A 194 -0.53 -5.89 -14.89
C PHE A 194 0.29 -7.16 -15.06
N ILE A 195 0.15 -8.13 -14.16
CA ILE A 195 0.87 -9.43 -14.24
C ILE A 195 0.49 -10.19 -15.51
N THR A 196 -0.80 -10.24 -15.83
CA THR A 196 -1.29 -10.93 -17.05
C THR A 196 -0.72 -10.31 -18.32
N ASP A 197 -0.69 -8.99 -18.40
CA ASP A 197 -0.19 -8.26 -19.56
C ASP A 197 1.35 -8.30 -19.65
N ALA A 198 2.04 -8.37 -18.52
CA ALA A 198 3.48 -8.64 -18.49
C ALA A 198 3.79 -10.04 -19.05
N LYS A 199 3.01 -11.07 -18.68
CA LYS A 199 3.11 -12.44 -19.27
C LYS A 199 2.90 -12.44 -20.78
N LYS A 200 1.97 -11.64 -21.29
CA LYS A 200 1.71 -11.47 -22.74
C LYS A 200 2.79 -10.63 -23.43
N GLY A 201 3.69 -10.01 -22.67
CA GLY A 201 4.72 -9.11 -23.20
C GLY A 201 4.15 -7.79 -23.75
N SER A 202 2.94 -7.38 -23.37
CA SER A 202 2.31 -6.12 -23.78
C SER A 202 2.67 -4.94 -22.88
N VAL A 203 3.16 -5.21 -21.66
CA VAL A 203 3.59 -4.22 -20.67
C VAL A 203 5.09 -4.34 -20.43
N ILE A 204 5.74 -3.18 -20.26
CA ILE A 204 7.19 -3.09 -20.00
C ILE A 204 7.51 -2.35 -18.69
N ALA A 205 6.53 -1.73 -18.07
CA ALA A 205 6.65 -1.12 -16.75
C ALA A 205 5.28 -1.00 -16.08
N GLY A 206 5.27 -0.97 -14.76
CA GLY A 206 4.05 -0.75 -13.99
C GLY A 206 4.33 -0.42 -12.53
N VAL A 207 3.35 0.17 -11.89
CA VAL A 207 3.39 0.50 -10.46
C VAL A 207 2.75 -0.64 -9.68
N SER A 208 3.48 -1.18 -8.71
CA SER A 208 3.02 -2.19 -7.77
C SER A 208 3.94 -2.24 -6.54
N GLY A 209 3.65 -3.10 -5.58
CA GLY A 209 4.48 -3.32 -4.41
C GLY A 209 5.23 -4.64 -4.44
N VAL A 210 5.89 -4.98 -3.34
CA VAL A 210 6.71 -6.20 -3.19
C VAL A 210 5.95 -7.49 -3.49
N TRP A 211 4.64 -7.52 -3.31
CA TRP A 211 3.76 -8.66 -3.61
C TRP A 211 3.78 -9.11 -5.07
N SER A 212 4.24 -8.27 -6.00
CA SER A 212 4.34 -8.60 -7.42
C SER A 212 5.72 -9.14 -7.83
N GLU A 213 6.73 -9.04 -6.97
CA GLU A 213 8.11 -9.37 -7.32
C GLU A 213 8.26 -10.82 -7.82
N THR A 214 7.73 -11.78 -7.08
CA THR A 214 7.85 -13.20 -7.38
C THR A 214 7.32 -13.55 -8.78
N GLU A 215 6.15 -13.01 -9.15
CA GLU A 215 5.56 -13.27 -10.47
C GLU A 215 6.30 -12.51 -11.58
N LEU A 216 6.65 -11.25 -11.35
CA LEU A 216 7.41 -10.47 -12.33
C LEU A 216 8.82 -11.03 -12.56
N LYS A 217 9.46 -11.58 -11.52
CA LYS A 217 10.75 -12.26 -11.64
C LYS A 217 10.67 -13.52 -12.52
N LYS A 218 9.58 -14.30 -12.41
CA LYS A 218 9.32 -15.43 -13.29
C LYS A 218 9.12 -15.01 -14.75
N ILE A 219 8.55 -13.81 -14.98
CA ILE A 219 8.22 -13.30 -16.32
C ILE A 219 9.42 -12.63 -16.98
N TRP A 220 10.11 -11.74 -16.27
CA TRP A 220 11.19 -10.91 -16.82
C TRP A 220 12.60 -11.41 -16.46
N GLY A 221 12.72 -12.35 -15.53
CA GLY A 221 14.01 -12.94 -15.15
C GLY A 221 15.01 -11.88 -14.68
N ASP A 222 16.20 -11.87 -15.28
CA ASP A 222 17.27 -10.92 -14.96
C ASP A 222 17.03 -9.51 -15.53
N ASP A 223 16.07 -9.39 -16.44
CA ASP A 223 15.62 -8.09 -16.95
C ASP A 223 14.66 -7.36 -15.99
N LEU A 224 14.25 -7.99 -14.88
CA LEU A 224 13.44 -7.31 -13.86
C LEU A 224 14.24 -6.18 -13.22
N GLY A 225 13.69 -4.96 -13.27
CA GLY A 225 14.14 -3.79 -12.56
C GLY A 225 13.09 -3.29 -11.59
N ALA A 226 13.54 -2.70 -10.47
CA ALA A 226 12.70 -2.00 -9.51
C ALA A 226 13.36 -0.66 -9.16
N ALA A 227 12.56 0.40 -9.03
CA ALA A 227 13.04 1.73 -8.70
C ALA A 227 11.92 2.53 -8.01
N LYS A 228 12.28 3.62 -7.32
CA LYS A 228 11.27 4.57 -6.88
C LYS A 228 10.43 5.08 -8.05
N LEU A 229 9.25 5.58 -7.79
CA LEU A 229 8.39 6.20 -8.81
C LEU A 229 9.13 7.32 -9.56
N PRO A 230 8.82 7.53 -10.85
CA PRO A 230 9.41 8.61 -11.63
C PRO A 230 8.90 9.98 -11.17
N THR A 231 9.47 11.03 -11.73
CA THR A 231 8.80 12.34 -11.76
C THR A 231 7.74 12.34 -12.88
N TYR A 232 6.76 13.24 -12.78
CA TYR A 232 5.80 13.49 -13.85
C TYR A 232 5.71 14.98 -14.15
N THR A 233 5.30 15.34 -15.37
CA THR A 233 5.15 16.74 -15.78
C THR A 233 3.79 17.28 -15.35
N VAL A 234 3.79 18.32 -14.52
CA VAL A 234 2.59 19.05 -14.09
C VAL A 234 2.90 20.55 -14.03
N ALA A 235 2.03 21.40 -14.57
CA ALA A 235 2.23 22.86 -14.67
C ALA A 235 3.61 23.26 -15.24
N GLY A 236 4.14 22.47 -16.20
CA GLY A 236 5.46 22.70 -16.80
C GLY A 236 6.65 22.34 -15.90
N LYS A 237 6.43 21.74 -14.74
CA LYS A 237 7.46 21.32 -13.78
C LYS A 237 7.55 19.80 -13.71
N GLN A 238 8.72 19.28 -13.33
CA GLN A 238 8.89 17.87 -12.96
C GLN A 238 8.65 17.72 -11.46
N VAL A 239 7.63 16.95 -11.08
CA VAL A 239 7.28 16.67 -9.68
C VAL A 239 7.50 15.20 -9.39
N GLN A 240 8.20 14.89 -8.31
CA GLN A 240 8.40 13.51 -7.86
C GLN A 240 7.04 12.91 -7.45
N MET A 241 6.66 11.81 -8.07
CA MET A 241 5.46 11.09 -7.67
C MET A 241 5.60 10.60 -6.23
N ALA A 242 4.58 10.86 -5.42
CA ALA A 242 4.50 10.41 -4.05
C ALA A 242 3.98 8.97 -3.93
N SER A 243 3.96 8.43 -2.73
CA SER A 243 3.27 7.19 -2.43
C SER A 243 2.65 7.22 -1.04
N PHE A 244 1.63 6.41 -0.83
CA PHE A 244 1.38 5.95 0.52
C PHE A 244 2.46 4.96 0.93
N THR A 245 2.73 4.92 2.24
CA THR A 245 3.54 3.93 2.92
C THR A 245 2.74 3.38 4.08
N GLY A 246 3.10 2.21 4.56
CA GLY A 246 2.41 1.64 5.71
C GLY A 246 3.03 0.32 6.14
N TYR A 247 2.33 -0.32 7.04
CA TYR A 247 2.75 -1.56 7.68
C TYR A 247 1.62 -2.57 7.62
N LYS A 248 1.95 -3.84 7.47
CA LYS A 248 1.00 -4.91 7.74
C LYS A 248 1.24 -5.42 9.14
N LEU A 249 0.16 -5.62 9.83
CA LEU A 249 0.13 -5.99 11.24
C LEU A 249 -0.67 -7.28 11.39
N MET A 250 -0.47 -7.97 12.50
CA MET A 250 -1.27 -9.11 12.88
C MET A 250 -2.00 -8.80 14.18
N GLY A 251 -3.33 -8.71 14.10
CA GLY A 251 -4.23 -8.45 15.21
C GLY A 251 -4.76 -9.74 15.82
N VAL A 252 -5.15 -9.63 17.08
CA VAL A 252 -5.84 -10.69 17.83
C VAL A 252 -7.23 -10.19 18.19
N SER A 253 -8.25 -11.01 17.97
CA SER A 253 -9.63 -10.68 18.34
C SER A 253 -9.79 -10.55 19.85
N ALA A 254 -10.38 -9.45 20.30
CA ALA A 254 -10.79 -9.27 21.70
C ALA A 254 -11.91 -10.24 22.12
N TYR A 255 -12.59 -10.84 21.14
CA TYR A 255 -13.69 -11.80 21.33
C TYR A 255 -13.24 -13.26 21.16
N SER A 256 -11.93 -13.51 20.97
CA SER A 256 -11.38 -14.87 20.92
C SER A 256 -11.72 -15.64 22.19
N ALA A 257 -12.14 -16.89 22.06
CA ALA A 257 -12.33 -17.77 23.19
C ALA A 257 -11.01 -18.14 23.90
N ASN A 258 -9.87 -17.99 23.20
CA ASN A 258 -8.53 -18.32 23.69
C ASN A 258 -7.51 -17.19 23.41
N PRO A 259 -7.72 -15.95 23.91
CA PRO A 259 -6.94 -14.79 23.47
C PRO A 259 -5.45 -14.91 23.77
N GLN A 260 -5.07 -15.63 24.85
CA GLN A 260 -3.66 -15.86 25.18
C GLN A 260 -2.96 -16.79 24.18
N TRP A 261 -3.66 -17.82 23.65
CA TRP A 261 -3.11 -18.69 22.62
C TRP A 261 -3.11 -18.03 21.26
N ALA A 262 -4.13 -17.25 20.96
CA ALA A 262 -4.19 -16.41 19.76
C ALA A 262 -3.04 -15.39 19.74
N ALA A 263 -2.75 -14.74 20.88
CA ALA A 263 -1.61 -13.82 21.02
C ALA A 263 -0.26 -14.54 20.82
N LYS A 264 -0.09 -15.74 21.39
CA LYS A 264 1.12 -16.55 21.15
C LYS A 264 1.28 -16.95 19.69
N LEU A 265 0.16 -17.28 19.00
CA LEU A 265 0.21 -17.57 17.57
C LEU A 265 0.57 -16.34 16.76
N ALA A 266 0.01 -15.18 17.06
CA ALA A 266 0.34 -13.91 16.38
C ALA A 266 1.82 -13.54 16.59
N ASP A 267 2.32 -13.64 17.82
CA ASP A 267 3.74 -13.42 18.14
C ASP A 267 4.67 -14.39 17.37
N TRP A 268 4.30 -15.68 17.37
CA TRP A 268 5.04 -16.70 16.60
C TRP A 268 5.07 -16.36 15.11
N MET A 269 3.93 -16.03 14.53
CA MET A 269 3.82 -15.72 13.10
C MET A 269 4.59 -14.46 12.69
N THR A 270 4.87 -13.57 13.65
CA THR A 270 5.54 -12.27 13.42
C THR A 270 6.93 -12.18 14.04
N ASN A 271 7.46 -13.25 14.61
CA ASN A 271 8.82 -13.28 15.15
C ASN A 271 9.91 -13.19 14.06
N GLU A 272 11.16 -12.96 14.46
CA GLU A 272 12.33 -12.83 13.57
C GLU A 272 12.39 -13.95 12.53
N GLN A 273 12.31 -15.22 13.00
CA GLN A 273 12.41 -16.39 12.12
C GLN A 273 11.31 -16.43 11.06
N ASN A 274 10.07 -16.20 11.47
CA ASN A 274 8.94 -16.29 10.55
C ASN A 274 8.84 -15.08 9.61
N GLN A 275 9.31 -13.91 10.01
CA GLN A 275 9.47 -12.78 9.08
C GLN A 275 10.58 -13.05 8.05
N THR A 276 11.70 -13.66 8.46
CA THR A 276 12.76 -14.10 7.54
C THR A 276 12.22 -15.12 6.53
N VAL A 277 11.52 -16.16 6.98
CA VAL A 277 10.89 -17.15 6.10
C VAL A 277 9.90 -16.51 5.11
N ARG A 278 9.11 -15.54 5.57
CA ARG A 278 8.16 -14.82 4.71
C ARG A 278 8.88 -14.01 3.63
N PHE A 279 9.99 -13.35 3.98
CA PHE A 279 10.82 -12.66 2.99
C PHE A 279 11.38 -13.65 1.95
N GLU A 280 11.95 -14.78 2.38
CA GLU A 280 12.53 -15.78 1.49
C GLU A 280 11.49 -16.40 0.55
N MET A 281 10.24 -16.56 1.00
CA MET A 281 9.17 -17.18 0.23
C MET A 281 8.52 -16.23 -0.79
N ASN A 282 8.29 -14.98 -0.42
CA ASN A 282 7.48 -14.06 -1.21
C ASN A 282 7.98 -12.60 -1.25
N GLY A 283 9.18 -12.33 -0.74
CA GLY A 283 9.83 -11.02 -0.84
C GLY A 283 9.27 -9.95 0.10
N GLN A 284 8.38 -10.29 1.03
CA GLN A 284 7.81 -9.33 1.97
C GLN A 284 8.84 -8.80 2.96
N GLY A 285 9.02 -7.47 3.00
CA GLY A 285 10.02 -6.80 3.82
C GLY A 285 9.69 -6.87 5.30
N PRO A 286 10.62 -7.38 6.13
CA PRO A 286 10.38 -7.55 7.55
C PRO A 286 10.24 -6.22 8.31
N SER A 287 9.37 -6.18 9.31
CA SER A 287 9.35 -5.14 10.35
C SER A 287 10.31 -5.46 11.50
N ASN A 288 10.65 -6.74 11.72
CA ASN A 288 11.65 -7.14 12.71
C ASN A 288 13.03 -6.62 12.31
N THR A 289 13.69 -5.87 13.21
CA THR A 289 14.94 -5.16 12.93
C THR A 289 16.07 -6.09 12.51
N LYS A 290 16.18 -7.28 13.13
CA LYS A 290 17.24 -8.24 12.79
C LYS A 290 16.97 -8.92 11.44
N ALA A 291 15.73 -9.30 11.17
CA ALA A 291 15.37 -9.87 9.87
C ALA A 291 15.56 -8.84 8.75
N ALA A 292 15.20 -7.57 8.98
CA ALA A 292 15.39 -6.47 8.03
C ALA A 292 16.87 -6.17 7.75
N ASP A 293 17.74 -6.39 8.72
CA ASP A 293 19.20 -6.14 8.62
C ASP A 293 19.95 -7.25 7.87
N SER A 294 19.29 -8.34 7.46
CA SER A 294 19.91 -9.44 6.73
C SER A 294 20.44 -9.01 5.35
N ASP A 295 21.55 -9.63 4.91
CA ASP A 295 22.14 -9.35 3.60
C ASP A 295 21.16 -9.62 2.46
N ALA A 296 20.30 -10.63 2.58
CA ALA A 296 19.30 -10.98 1.58
C ALA A 296 18.26 -9.87 1.41
N VAL A 297 17.75 -9.29 2.51
CA VAL A 297 16.81 -8.18 2.49
C VAL A 297 17.47 -6.93 1.90
N LYS A 298 18.69 -6.61 2.35
CA LYS A 298 19.47 -5.47 1.85
C LYS A 298 19.80 -5.58 0.35
N ALA A 299 19.95 -6.78 -0.18
CA ALA A 299 20.23 -7.02 -1.59
C ALA A 299 18.99 -7.07 -2.48
N SER A 300 17.77 -7.05 -1.92
CA SER A 300 16.52 -7.09 -2.70
C SER A 300 16.28 -5.78 -3.45
N PRO A 301 16.19 -5.79 -4.80
CA PRO A 301 15.89 -4.58 -5.57
C PRO A 301 14.54 -3.96 -5.21
N SER A 302 13.53 -4.77 -4.90
CA SER A 302 12.20 -4.31 -4.54
C SER A 302 12.19 -3.64 -3.16
N ILE A 303 12.90 -4.20 -2.18
CA ILE A 303 13.07 -3.55 -0.88
C ILE A 303 13.84 -2.23 -1.01
N GLN A 304 14.91 -2.20 -1.81
CA GLN A 304 15.63 -0.95 -2.06
C GLN A 304 14.73 0.09 -2.77
N ALA A 305 13.87 -0.34 -3.68
CA ALA A 305 12.95 0.56 -4.36
C ALA A 305 11.87 1.13 -3.40
N VAL A 306 11.29 0.30 -2.52
CA VAL A 306 10.29 0.78 -1.54
C VAL A 306 10.94 1.72 -0.52
N ILE A 307 12.15 1.43 -0.07
CA ILE A 307 12.91 2.34 0.81
C ILE A 307 13.18 3.67 0.11
N ALA A 308 13.68 3.66 -1.12
CA ALA A 308 13.93 4.88 -1.89
C ALA A 308 12.65 5.68 -2.18
N GLN A 309 11.51 5.00 -2.30
CA GLN A 309 10.21 5.64 -2.49
C GLN A 309 9.66 6.21 -1.18
N SER A 310 9.95 5.61 -0.04
CA SER A 310 9.44 6.07 1.26
C SER A 310 9.90 7.48 1.64
N GLU A 311 11.02 7.97 1.07
CA GLU A 311 11.46 9.36 1.19
C GLU A 311 10.41 10.36 0.65
N PHE A 312 9.55 9.90 -0.25
CA PHE A 312 8.44 10.65 -0.87
C PHE A 312 7.09 10.08 -0.46
N GLY A 313 7.07 9.33 0.62
CA GLY A 313 5.91 8.63 1.13
C GLY A 313 5.18 9.41 2.21
N LYS A 314 3.90 9.12 2.35
CA LYS A 314 3.06 9.53 3.48
C LYS A 314 2.43 8.28 4.09
N LEU A 315 2.39 8.20 5.41
CA LEU A 315 1.68 7.12 6.08
C LEU A 315 0.20 7.13 5.67
N GLN A 316 -0.36 5.97 5.33
CA GLN A 316 -1.72 5.84 4.79
C GLN A 316 -2.83 6.08 5.82
N ARG A 317 -2.65 6.99 6.75
CA ARG A 317 -3.71 7.38 7.69
C ARG A 317 -4.66 8.34 7.01
N VAL A 318 -5.81 7.83 6.61
CA VAL A 318 -6.86 8.58 5.91
C VAL A 318 -8.24 8.17 6.44
N GLY A 319 -9.16 9.11 6.51
CA GLY A 319 -10.57 8.80 6.79
C GLY A 319 -11.23 8.07 5.63
N ASN A 320 -12.22 7.23 5.93
CA ASN A 320 -12.85 6.32 4.97
C ASN A 320 -13.41 6.99 3.72
N SER A 321 -13.89 8.24 3.83
CA SER A 321 -14.42 9.01 2.69
C SER A 321 -13.41 9.26 1.57
N TYR A 322 -12.11 9.11 1.85
CA TYR A 322 -11.05 9.22 0.86
C TYR A 322 -11.17 8.19 -0.28
N TRP A 323 -11.44 6.94 0.07
CA TRP A 323 -11.30 5.82 -0.86
C TRP A 323 -12.28 5.87 -2.03
N ASP A 324 -13.57 6.05 -1.75
CA ASP A 324 -14.62 6.08 -2.78
C ASP A 324 -14.52 7.32 -3.67
N ALA A 325 -14.24 8.48 -3.08
CA ALA A 325 -14.06 9.72 -3.81
C ALA A 325 -12.87 9.64 -4.79
N SER A 326 -11.75 9.12 -4.31
CA SER A 326 -10.53 8.93 -5.09
C SER A 326 -10.73 7.91 -6.22
N LYS A 327 -11.42 6.80 -5.94
CA LYS A 327 -11.77 5.78 -6.95
C LYS A 327 -12.62 6.36 -8.07
N ALA A 328 -13.67 7.12 -7.74
CA ALA A 328 -14.55 7.73 -8.72
C ALA A 328 -13.79 8.73 -9.62
N PHE A 329 -12.96 9.58 -9.02
CA PHE A 329 -12.13 10.53 -9.75
C PHE A 329 -11.10 9.81 -10.65
N GLY A 330 -10.35 8.87 -10.10
CA GLY A 330 -9.31 8.14 -10.83
C GLY A 330 -9.88 7.38 -12.04
N ASN A 331 -11.03 6.73 -11.91
CA ASN A 331 -11.73 6.09 -13.02
C ASN A 331 -12.12 7.10 -14.11
N THR A 332 -12.63 8.26 -13.74
CA THR A 332 -12.98 9.34 -14.69
C THR A 332 -11.75 9.82 -15.46
N MET A 333 -10.64 10.03 -14.77
CA MET A 333 -9.39 10.48 -15.39
C MET A 333 -8.78 9.40 -16.29
N ALA A 334 -8.79 8.14 -15.87
CA ALA A 334 -8.31 7.00 -16.65
C ALA A 334 -9.11 6.81 -17.95
N ALA A 335 -10.41 7.10 -17.92
CA ALA A 335 -11.31 7.07 -19.09
C ALA A 335 -11.18 8.32 -19.98
N GLY A 336 -10.32 9.30 -19.64
CA GLY A 336 -10.13 10.53 -20.40
C GLY A 336 -11.27 11.55 -20.24
N ASN A 337 -11.95 11.53 -19.09
CA ASN A 337 -13.10 12.43 -18.81
C ASN A 337 -14.17 12.39 -19.92
N PRO A 338 -14.79 11.25 -20.16
CA PRO A 338 -15.66 11.03 -21.33
C PRO A 338 -16.88 11.94 -21.38
N ASN A 339 -17.31 12.46 -20.24
CA ASN A 339 -18.46 13.38 -20.15
C ASN A 339 -18.06 14.86 -20.30
N HIS A 340 -16.76 15.14 -20.53
CA HIS A 340 -16.23 16.50 -20.68
C HIS A 340 -16.59 17.44 -19.52
N VAL A 341 -16.65 16.93 -18.30
CA VAL A 341 -16.91 17.71 -17.09
C VAL A 341 -15.76 18.72 -16.91
N LYS A 342 -16.05 19.93 -16.47
CA LYS A 342 -15.02 20.94 -16.20
C LYS A 342 -14.03 20.40 -15.15
N LEU A 343 -12.72 20.59 -15.39
CA LEU A 343 -11.72 20.01 -14.48
C LEU A 343 -11.85 20.55 -13.06
N GLN A 344 -12.16 21.84 -12.88
CA GLN A 344 -12.39 22.39 -11.55
C GLN A 344 -13.58 21.70 -10.85
N GLU A 345 -14.66 21.43 -11.57
CA GLU A 345 -15.82 20.72 -11.02
C GLU A 345 -15.47 19.28 -10.61
N LEU A 346 -14.61 18.58 -11.38
CA LEU A 346 -14.11 17.26 -10.99
C LEU A 346 -13.26 17.33 -9.71
N MET A 347 -12.43 18.37 -9.60
CA MET A 347 -11.62 18.59 -8.41
C MET A 347 -12.46 18.95 -7.18
N ASP A 348 -13.48 19.82 -7.36
CA ASP A 348 -14.40 20.19 -6.29
C ASP A 348 -15.21 18.98 -5.79
N ASN A 349 -15.65 18.12 -6.70
CA ASN A 349 -16.35 16.88 -6.37
C ASN A 349 -15.43 15.89 -5.62
N LEU A 350 -14.17 15.77 -6.05
CA LEU A 350 -13.18 14.94 -5.38
C LEU A 350 -12.97 15.41 -3.93
N VAL A 351 -12.67 16.70 -3.73
CA VAL A 351 -12.43 17.26 -2.40
C VAL A 351 -13.68 17.18 -1.53
N SER A 352 -14.86 17.51 -2.07
CA SER A 352 -16.14 17.38 -1.36
C SER A 352 -16.39 15.94 -0.90
N GLY A 353 -16.06 14.96 -1.75
CA GLY A 353 -16.16 13.54 -1.39
C GLY A 353 -15.17 13.14 -0.29
N ILE A 354 -13.90 13.56 -0.40
CA ILE A 354 -12.83 13.26 0.57
C ILE A 354 -13.14 13.87 1.95
N THR A 355 -13.62 15.11 1.99
CA THR A 355 -13.85 15.85 3.23
C THR A 355 -15.25 15.65 3.81
N LYS A 356 -16.06 14.80 3.17
CA LYS A 356 -17.42 14.50 3.64
C LYS A 356 -17.36 13.93 5.06
N SER A 357 -18.08 14.55 5.97
CA SER A 357 -18.26 14.00 7.31
C SER A 357 -19.07 12.69 7.20
N VAL A 358 -18.59 11.64 7.83
CA VAL A 358 -19.37 10.42 8.01
C VAL A 358 -20.41 10.75 9.07
N ALA A 359 -21.56 11.26 8.67
CA ALA A 359 -22.71 11.34 9.58
C ALA A 359 -23.04 9.89 9.93
N GLY A 360 -22.95 9.57 11.24
CA GLY A 360 -23.25 8.27 11.79
C GLY A 360 -24.69 7.81 11.54
#